data_b83183e95453c3ea5259ae182efce110
#
_entry.id   b83183e95453c3ea5259ae182efce110
#
_cell.length_a   1.000
_cell.length_b   1.000
_cell.length_c   1.000
_cell.angle_alpha   90.00
_cell.angle_beta   90.00
_cell.angle_gamma   90.00
#
_symmetry.space_group_name_H-M   'P 1'
#
loop_
_entity.id
_entity.type
_entity.pdbx_description
1 polymer ?
#
loop_
_entity_poly.entity_id
_entity_poly.type
_entity_poly.pdbx_seq_one_letter_code
_entity_poly.pdbx_strand_id
1 'polypeptide(L)'
;MNRYLKKHCGSLMTAIVFSTIYSAVYVGVSVLLQRMIDLSILGNIKSAFILAAGYAIIVAIVCGLQVVSKVKLNQDLIRDIRSDIVTKILNKDTLEYEKHKESDYVSLVQNDVKKIEDSYIETIINIVINALMMILSIILLTRYSWVFTAIMFVMTGLMFVIPTLVSKMLSKATIEHSKAQEVMTEGLTEVVSGYEVAKSFQKEDYTISKFEKCNSFLLKKAKKFSLLTQMNNSISLVLILVMQSVICIMAGFFIYKGKLSVGSMAGVIQLSSTITQPIFQLFALIPALKALEPIWKKIEDYTKASETKIYEPMQSCRWNKITFEDASFAYPDDPKTVLSGINLELERGQKYLIIGESGAGKSTLINMICGNYAPKAGRILIDGKSVSGAGEALRRVTAVVWQKVFLFNESIKDNILMGSSDADKLKDALKEARIDDMALEKGLDYKVGSDGNLLSGGQKQRIAIARALFADRDIIVLDEGISALDSNTATEIEDALLSREGQTLISISHHISPEMRARYDRVIMLKDGTIEYA
;
A
#
# COMPACT_ATOMS: atom_id res chain seq x y z
N MET A 1 8.42 -11.71 1.78
CA MET A 1 7.93 -12.08 3.14
C MET A 1 8.96 -12.70 4.05
N ASN A 2 9.66 -13.75 3.64
CA ASN A 2 10.70 -14.42 4.48
C ASN A 2 11.75 -13.45 5.05
N ARG A 3 12.10 -12.36 4.34
CA ARG A 3 13.05 -11.34 4.81
C ARG A 3 12.54 -10.61 6.06
N TYR A 4 11.26 -10.23 6.10
CA TYR A 4 10.66 -9.54 7.24
C TYR A 4 10.52 -10.47 8.45
N LEU A 5 10.08 -11.71 8.23
CA LEU A 5 10.00 -12.71 9.31
C LEU A 5 11.37 -13.01 9.95
N LYS A 6 12.44 -13.08 9.14
CA LYS A 6 13.81 -13.26 9.66
C LYS A 6 14.27 -12.07 10.49
N LYS A 7 13.91 -10.84 10.11
CA LYS A 7 14.26 -9.63 10.86
C LYS A 7 13.62 -9.61 12.25
N HIS A 8 12.39 -10.16 12.38
CA HIS A 8 11.64 -10.22 13.63
C HIS A 8 11.62 -11.62 14.25
N CYS A 9 12.71 -12.38 14.12
CA CYS A 9 12.82 -13.75 14.62
C CYS A 9 12.49 -13.87 16.12
N GLY A 10 12.89 -12.90 16.95
CA GLY A 10 12.59 -12.89 18.38
C GLY A 10 11.09 -12.79 18.67
N SER A 11 10.38 -11.84 18.06
CA SER A 11 8.92 -11.69 18.20
C SER A 11 8.17 -12.91 17.62
N LEU A 12 8.68 -13.51 16.54
CA LEU A 12 8.13 -14.72 15.95
C LEU A 12 8.27 -15.92 16.92
N MET A 13 9.46 -16.11 17.49
CA MET A 13 9.70 -17.19 18.47
C MET A 13 8.80 -17.04 19.71
N THR A 14 8.65 -15.82 20.24
CA THR A 14 7.74 -15.58 21.39
C THR A 14 6.29 -15.89 21.03
N ALA A 15 5.82 -15.49 19.84
CA ALA A 15 4.47 -15.82 19.38
C ALA A 15 4.26 -17.32 19.21
N ILE A 16 5.23 -18.06 18.67
CA ILE A 16 5.17 -19.52 18.53
C ILE A 16 5.17 -20.21 19.90
N VAL A 17 6.04 -19.79 20.83
CA VAL A 17 6.10 -20.37 22.18
C VAL A 17 4.78 -20.18 22.93
N PHE A 18 4.23 -18.97 22.96
CA PHE A 18 2.95 -18.73 23.61
C PHE A 18 1.78 -19.43 22.90
N SER A 19 1.82 -19.57 21.59
CA SER A 19 0.84 -20.36 20.84
C SER A 19 0.94 -21.86 21.16
N THR A 20 2.14 -22.38 21.37
CA THR A 20 2.37 -23.78 21.80
C THR A 20 1.82 -24.01 23.20
N ILE A 21 2.13 -23.11 24.14
CA ILE A 21 1.61 -23.18 25.51
C ILE A 21 0.08 -23.07 25.50
N TYR A 22 -0.48 -22.15 24.72
CA TYR A 22 -1.92 -22.00 24.52
C TYR A 22 -2.57 -23.29 24.02
N SER A 23 -2.00 -23.93 23.00
CA SER A 23 -2.49 -25.20 22.45
C SER A 23 -2.47 -26.32 23.50
N ALA A 24 -1.38 -26.42 24.28
CA ALA A 24 -1.26 -27.42 25.35
C ALA A 24 -2.29 -27.19 26.47
N VAL A 25 -2.46 -25.95 26.90
CA VAL A 25 -3.45 -25.56 27.91
C VAL A 25 -4.86 -25.83 27.37
N TYR A 26 -5.18 -25.45 26.12
CA TYR A 26 -6.50 -25.67 25.55
C TYR A 26 -6.85 -27.17 25.45
N VAL A 27 -5.92 -28.01 25.03
CA VAL A 27 -6.12 -29.47 24.98
C VAL A 27 -6.19 -30.06 26.40
N GLY A 28 -5.49 -29.47 27.36
CA GLY A 28 -5.53 -29.86 28.78
C GLY A 28 -6.89 -29.71 29.44
N VAL A 29 -7.82 -28.90 28.86
CA VAL A 29 -9.22 -28.79 29.30
C VAL A 29 -9.91 -30.18 29.32
N SER A 30 -9.55 -31.08 28.41
CA SER A 30 -10.11 -32.44 28.37
C SER A 30 -9.78 -33.25 29.63
N VAL A 31 -8.53 -33.13 30.13
CA VAL A 31 -8.08 -33.80 31.37
C VAL A 31 -8.70 -33.11 32.60
N LEU A 32 -8.86 -31.78 32.53
CA LEU A 32 -9.55 -31.03 33.57
C LEU A 32 -10.99 -31.49 33.73
N LEU A 33 -11.75 -31.53 32.63
CA LEU A 33 -13.16 -31.96 32.63
C LEU A 33 -13.32 -33.37 33.21
N GLN A 34 -12.44 -34.29 32.79
CA GLN A 34 -12.41 -35.64 33.35
C GLN A 34 -12.27 -35.59 34.87
N ARG A 35 -11.23 -34.93 35.39
CA ARG A 35 -10.95 -34.88 36.81
C ARG A 35 -12.04 -34.21 37.62
N MET A 36 -12.63 -33.13 37.08
CA MET A 36 -13.75 -32.45 37.74
C MET A 36 -14.97 -33.33 37.91
N ILE A 37 -15.34 -34.10 36.87
CA ILE A 37 -16.48 -35.02 36.94
C ILE A 37 -16.18 -36.16 37.90
N ASP A 38 -15.00 -36.78 37.82
CA ASP A 38 -14.64 -37.88 38.71
C ASP A 38 -14.60 -37.44 40.19
N LEU A 39 -14.07 -36.23 40.50
CA LEU A 39 -14.11 -35.64 41.84
C LEU A 39 -15.52 -35.34 42.33
N SER A 40 -16.40 -34.88 41.42
CA SER A 40 -17.79 -34.56 41.75
C SER A 40 -18.59 -35.83 42.10
N ILE A 41 -18.34 -36.93 41.36
CA ILE A 41 -18.96 -38.23 41.62
C ILE A 41 -18.49 -38.79 42.99
N LEU A 42 -17.24 -38.56 43.38
CA LEU A 42 -16.70 -38.90 44.70
C LEU A 42 -17.17 -38.01 45.83
N GLY A 43 -18.08 -37.04 45.58
CA GLY A 43 -18.62 -36.11 46.58
C GLY A 43 -17.70 -34.92 46.91
N ASN A 44 -16.54 -34.81 46.23
CA ASN A 44 -15.55 -33.77 46.55
C ASN A 44 -15.74 -32.50 45.65
N ILE A 45 -16.93 -31.93 45.67
CA ILE A 45 -17.35 -30.81 44.82
C ILE A 45 -16.46 -29.56 45.05
N LYS A 46 -16.05 -29.27 46.29
CA LYS A 46 -15.19 -28.11 46.60
C LYS A 46 -13.86 -28.17 45.82
N SER A 47 -13.23 -29.34 45.83
CA SER A 47 -11.95 -29.55 45.08
C SER A 47 -12.14 -29.40 43.58
N ALA A 48 -13.27 -29.83 43.04
CA ALA A 48 -13.58 -29.65 41.62
C ALA A 48 -13.73 -28.15 41.27
N PHE A 49 -14.39 -27.34 42.10
CA PHE A 49 -14.49 -25.90 41.90
C PHE A 49 -13.13 -25.17 42.00
N ILE A 50 -12.29 -25.52 42.99
CA ILE A 50 -10.94 -24.92 43.15
C ILE A 50 -10.09 -25.23 41.90
N LEU A 51 -10.15 -26.47 41.42
CA LEU A 51 -9.42 -26.90 40.21
C LEU A 51 -9.90 -26.12 38.97
N ALA A 52 -11.21 -25.96 38.79
CA ALA A 52 -11.80 -25.19 37.71
C ALA A 52 -11.37 -23.73 37.73
N ALA A 53 -11.48 -23.09 38.91
CA ALA A 53 -11.12 -21.67 39.06
C ALA A 53 -9.61 -21.43 38.80
N GLY A 54 -8.75 -22.28 39.35
CA GLY A 54 -7.30 -22.21 39.10
C GLY A 54 -6.93 -22.38 37.62
N TYR A 55 -7.58 -23.34 36.97
CA TYR A 55 -7.34 -23.55 35.54
C TYR A 55 -7.87 -22.39 34.68
N ALA A 56 -9.02 -21.82 34.99
CA ALA A 56 -9.55 -20.67 34.28
C ALA A 56 -8.61 -19.45 34.34
N ILE A 57 -7.96 -19.23 35.51
CA ILE A 57 -6.94 -18.19 35.66
C ILE A 57 -5.74 -18.46 34.74
N ILE A 58 -5.26 -19.70 34.70
CA ILE A 58 -4.13 -20.11 33.83
C ILE A 58 -4.52 -19.87 32.36
N VAL A 59 -5.70 -20.30 31.92
CA VAL A 59 -6.21 -20.07 30.56
C VAL A 59 -6.25 -18.58 30.23
N ALA A 60 -6.79 -17.75 31.13
CA ALA A 60 -6.90 -16.32 30.91
C ALA A 60 -5.51 -15.65 30.75
N ILE A 61 -4.54 -16.01 31.58
CA ILE A 61 -3.17 -15.49 31.50
C ILE A 61 -2.50 -15.93 30.18
N VAL A 62 -2.57 -17.21 29.85
CA VAL A 62 -1.94 -17.76 28.63
C VAL A 62 -2.57 -17.18 27.38
N CYS A 63 -3.90 -17.05 27.34
CA CYS A 63 -4.62 -16.42 26.25
C CYS A 63 -4.19 -14.95 26.07
N GLY A 64 -4.12 -14.19 27.16
CA GLY A 64 -3.65 -12.80 27.15
C GLY A 64 -2.22 -12.67 26.58
N LEU A 65 -1.29 -13.51 27.05
CA LEU A 65 0.09 -13.50 26.56
C LEU A 65 0.19 -13.89 25.07
N GLN A 66 -0.59 -14.88 24.65
CA GLN A 66 -0.66 -15.29 23.24
C GLN A 66 -1.17 -14.16 22.35
N VAL A 67 -2.27 -13.48 22.75
CA VAL A 67 -2.83 -12.37 21.98
C VAL A 67 -1.83 -11.21 21.90
N VAL A 68 -1.24 -10.80 23.02
CA VAL A 68 -0.26 -9.70 23.04
C VAL A 68 0.96 -10.00 22.17
N SER A 69 1.50 -11.22 22.23
CA SER A 69 2.66 -11.61 21.41
C SER A 69 2.33 -11.65 19.91
N LYS A 70 1.13 -12.13 19.55
CA LYS A 70 0.63 -12.14 18.16
C LYS A 70 0.46 -10.73 17.62
N VAL A 71 -0.19 -9.85 18.38
CA VAL A 71 -0.42 -8.45 17.99
C VAL A 71 0.91 -7.71 17.82
N LYS A 72 1.84 -7.88 18.77
CA LYS A 72 3.17 -7.26 18.66
C LYS A 72 3.90 -7.69 17.39
N LEU A 73 3.95 -8.97 17.09
CA LEU A 73 4.57 -9.49 15.87
C LEU A 73 3.93 -8.88 14.61
N ASN A 74 2.60 -8.82 14.58
CA ASN A 74 1.87 -8.26 13.44
C ASN A 74 2.20 -6.78 13.23
N GLN A 75 2.17 -5.98 14.29
CA GLN A 75 2.47 -4.54 14.24
C GLN A 75 3.92 -4.26 13.78
N ASP A 76 4.89 -5.01 14.32
CA ASP A 76 6.30 -4.87 13.94
C ASP A 76 6.52 -5.18 12.46
N LEU A 77 5.89 -6.24 11.94
CA LEU A 77 5.99 -6.62 10.52
C LEU A 77 5.32 -5.60 9.59
N ILE A 78 4.11 -5.15 9.94
CA ILE A 78 3.37 -4.21 9.10
C ILE A 78 4.05 -2.85 9.05
N ARG A 79 4.61 -2.37 10.16
CA ARG A 79 5.41 -1.15 10.19
C ARG A 79 6.56 -1.22 9.20
N ASP A 80 7.33 -2.32 9.23
CA ASP A 80 8.48 -2.48 8.34
C ASP A 80 8.06 -2.63 6.87
N ILE A 81 6.98 -3.35 6.60
CA ILE A 81 6.45 -3.51 5.23
C ILE A 81 6.01 -2.16 4.67
N ARG A 82 5.22 -1.37 5.43
CA ARG A 82 4.78 -0.04 4.98
C ARG A 82 5.96 0.90 4.74
N SER A 83 6.93 0.92 5.66
CA SER A 83 8.13 1.75 5.52
C SER A 83 8.97 1.36 4.30
N ASP A 84 9.18 0.05 4.08
CA ASP A 84 9.95 -0.45 2.92
C ASP A 84 9.24 -0.12 1.58
N ILE A 85 7.90 -0.26 1.53
CA ILE A 85 7.11 0.09 0.34
C ILE A 85 7.26 1.58 0.03
N VAL A 86 7.02 2.47 1.01
CA VAL A 86 7.12 3.93 0.80
C VAL A 86 8.53 4.32 0.40
N THR A 87 9.54 3.78 1.06
CA THR A 87 10.95 4.04 0.71
C THR A 87 11.26 3.62 -0.72
N LYS A 88 10.77 2.45 -1.15
CA LYS A 88 10.99 1.97 -2.52
C LYS A 88 10.24 2.79 -3.56
N ILE A 89 9.01 3.24 -3.26
CA ILE A 89 8.24 4.11 -4.14
C ILE A 89 8.98 5.43 -4.35
N LEU A 90 9.48 6.06 -3.28
CA LEU A 90 10.21 7.33 -3.36
C LEU A 90 11.57 7.22 -4.06
N ASN A 91 12.17 6.03 -4.08
CA ASN A 91 13.43 5.76 -4.76
C ASN A 91 13.27 5.28 -6.21
N LYS A 92 12.04 5.25 -6.75
CA LYS A 92 11.81 4.93 -8.15
C LYS A 92 12.23 6.07 -9.06
N ASP A 93 12.64 5.71 -10.28
CA ASP A 93 12.76 6.68 -11.36
C ASP A 93 11.37 7.23 -11.73
N THR A 94 11.31 8.49 -12.17
CA THR A 94 10.04 9.17 -12.48
C THR A 94 9.19 8.39 -13.46
N LEU A 95 9.78 7.88 -14.55
CA LEU A 95 9.07 7.07 -15.55
C LEU A 95 8.49 5.75 -14.97
N GLU A 96 9.22 5.12 -14.05
CA GLU A 96 8.74 3.92 -13.35
C GLU A 96 7.61 4.25 -12.38
N TYR A 97 7.65 5.43 -11.75
CA TYR A 97 6.58 5.91 -10.89
C TYR A 97 5.32 6.23 -11.69
N GLU A 98 5.46 6.89 -12.83
CA GLU A 98 4.35 7.32 -13.70
C GLU A 98 3.59 6.17 -14.41
N LYS A 99 4.14 4.95 -14.42
CA LYS A 99 3.43 3.77 -14.93
C LYS A 99 2.13 3.45 -14.17
N HIS A 100 2.00 3.94 -12.96
CA HIS A 100 0.85 3.73 -12.11
C HIS A 100 0.29 5.06 -11.61
N LYS A 101 -1.01 5.09 -11.37
CA LYS A 101 -1.67 6.28 -10.81
C LYS A 101 -1.33 6.44 -9.33
N GLU A 102 -1.33 7.67 -8.83
CA GLU A 102 -1.15 7.97 -7.40
C GLU A 102 -2.14 7.18 -6.52
N SER A 103 -3.41 7.07 -6.96
CA SER A 103 -4.45 6.29 -6.29
C SER A 103 -4.07 4.82 -6.10
N ASP A 104 -3.30 4.25 -7.04
CA ASP A 104 -2.90 2.84 -6.99
C ASP A 104 -1.84 2.62 -5.90
N TYR A 105 -0.89 3.55 -5.76
CA TYR A 105 0.09 3.53 -4.68
C TYR A 105 -0.56 3.71 -3.30
N VAL A 106 -1.52 4.63 -3.18
CA VAL A 106 -2.30 4.81 -1.95
C VAL A 106 -3.07 3.54 -1.62
N SER A 107 -3.76 2.95 -2.60
CA SER A 107 -4.50 1.70 -2.44
C SER A 107 -3.58 0.53 -2.05
N LEU A 108 -2.37 0.46 -2.62
CA LEU A 108 -1.37 -0.54 -2.27
C LEU A 108 -1.02 -0.49 -0.77
N VAL A 109 -0.69 0.70 -0.26
CA VAL A 109 -0.26 0.89 1.14
C VAL A 109 -1.41 0.75 2.12
N GLN A 110 -2.61 1.24 1.78
CA GLN A 110 -3.77 1.21 2.67
C GLN A 110 -4.56 -0.10 2.58
N ASN A 111 -4.96 -0.52 1.38
CA ASN A 111 -5.88 -1.64 1.21
C ASN A 111 -5.15 -2.98 1.09
N ASP A 112 -4.11 -3.06 0.27
CA ASP A 112 -3.44 -4.33 0.01
C ASP A 112 -2.56 -4.75 1.20
N VAL A 113 -1.83 -3.81 1.82
CA VAL A 113 -1.08 -4.08 3.05
C VAL A 113 -2.02 -4.39 4.21
N LYS A 114 -3.19 -3.75 4.29
CA LYS A 114 -4.20 -4.07 5.32
C LYS A 114 -4.71 -5.49 5.21
N LYS A 115 -4.94 -6.03 4.01
CA LYS A 115 -5.31 -7.45 3.82
C LYS A 115 -4.23 -8.39 4.35
N ILE A 116 -2.95 -8.01 4.21
CA ILE A 116 -1.84 -8.77 4.80
C ILE A 116 -1.87 -8.64 6.33
N GLU A 117 -2.07 -7.44 6.86
CA GLU A 117 -2.21 -7.16 8.28
C GLU A 117 -3.32 -8.01 8.93
N ASP A 118 -4.50 -8.02 8.31
CA ASP A 118 -5.68 -8.68 8.85
C ASP A 118 -5.61 -10.22 8.74
N SER A 119 -4.87 -10.75 7.76
CA SER A 119 -4.98 -12.17 7.44
C SER A 119 -3.68 -12.96 7.52
N TYR A 120 -2.53 -12.39 7.20
CA TYR A 120 -1.32 -13.19 6.99
C TYR A 120 -0.77 -13.80 8.28
N ILE A 121 -0.46 -12.97 9.27
CA ILE A 121 0.10 -13.45 10.56
C ILE A 121 -0.94 -14.26 11.32
N GLU A 122 -2.18 -13.78 11.31
CA GLU A 122 -3.27 -14.50 11.94
C GLU A 122 -3.42 -15.91 11.37
N THR A 123 -3.41 -16.04 10.04
CA THR A 123 -3.53 -17.33 9.37
C THR A 123 -2.36 -18.26 9.70
N ILE A 124 -1.11 -17.77 9.67
CA ILE A 124 0.07 -18.59 10.00
C ILE A 124 0.02 -19.07 11.45
N ILE A 125 -0.22 -18.17 12.39
CA ILE A 125 -0.28 -18.52 13.81
C ILE A 125 -1.43 -19.51 14.07
N ASN A 126 -2.59 -19.30 13.46
CA ASN A 126 -3.72 -20.21 13.58
C ASN A 126 -3.44 -21.58 12.95
N ILE A 127 -2.69 -21.66 11.86
CA ILE A 127 -2.22 -22.95 11.30
C ILE A 127 -1.34 -23.67 12.32
N VAL A 128 -0.39 -22.99 12.95
CA VAL A 128 0.48 -23.57 13.97
C VAL A 128 -0.33 -24.05 15.17
N ILE A 129 -1.23 -23.23 15.70
CA ILE A 129 -2.09 -23.57 16.85
C ILE A 129 -2.94 -24.80 16.53
N ASN A 130 -3.62 -24.81 15.39
CA ASN A 130 -4.51 -25.90 14.99
C ASN A 130 -3.72 -27.22 14.77
N ALA A 131 -2.56 -27.15 14.13
CA ALA A 131 -1.70 -28.32 13.96
C ALA A 131 -1.23 -28.90 15.31
N LEU A 132 -0.78 -28.03 16.23
CA LEU A 132 -0.36 -28.44 17.57
C LEU A 132 -1.52 -29.01 18.40
N MET A 133 -2.69 -28.38 18.37
CA MET A 133 -3.89 -28.89 19.03
C MET A 133 -4.25 -30.29 18.54
N MET A 134 -4.23 -30.49 17.23
CA MET A 134 -4.52 -31.80 16.63
C MET A 134 -3.51 -32.86 17.07
N ILE A 135 -2.21 -32.55 17.00
CA ILE A 135 -1.15 -33.50 17.39
C ILE A 135 -1.28 -33.86 18.88
N LEU A 136 -1.38 -32.87 19.76
CA LEU A 136 -1.50 -33.11 21.20
C LEU A 136 -2.78 -33.88 21.55
N SER A 137 -3.89 -33.58 20.89
CA SER A 137 -5.16 -34.27 21.11
C SER A 137 -5.11 -35.76 20.65
N ILE A 138 -4.44 -36.05 19.53
CA ILE A 138 -4.26 -37.41 19.06
C ILE A 138 -3.41 -38.20 20.07
N ILE A 139 -2.32 -37.62 20.58
CA ILE A 139 -1.45 -38.26 21.59
C ILE A 139 -2.26 -38.57 22.85
N LEU A 140 -3.05 -37.62 23.36
CA LEU A 140 -3.87 -37.85 24.55
C LEU A 140 -4.99 -38.86 24.31
N LEU A 141 -5.68 -38.76 23.16
CA LEU A 141 -6.76 -39.71 22.82
C LEU A 141 -6.25 -41.16 22.73
N THR A 142 -5.06 -41.35 22.15
CA THR A 142 -4.44 -42.69 22.07
C THR A 142 -4.15 -43.28 23.45
N ARG A 143 -3.86 -42.44 24.47
CA ARG A 143 -3.68 -42.90 25.87
C ARG A 143 -5.00 -43.35 26.51
N TYR A 144 -6.15 -42.86 26.11
CA TYR A 144 -7.44 -43.36 26.56
C TYR A 144 -7.76 -44.73 25.91
N SER A 145 -7.69 -44.81 24.59
CA SER A 145 -7.80 -46.06 23.83
C SER A 145 -7.46 -45.81 22.37
N TRP A 146 -6.63 -46.68 21.79
CA TRP A 146 -6.30 -46.64 20.36
C TRP A 146 -7.54 -46.79 19.46
N VAL A 147 -8.62 -47.45 19.98
CA VAL A 147 -9.90 -47.60 19.25
C VAL A 147 -10.55 -46.27 18.96
N PHE A 148 -10.57 -45.32 19.93
CA PHE A 148 -11.09 -43.97 19.68
C PHE A 148 -10.29 -43.23 18.63
N THR A 149 -8.96 -43.38 18.65
CA THR A 149 -8.09 -42.74 17.64
C THR A 149 -8.38 -43.33 16.25
N ALA A 150 -8.55 -44.64 16.13
CA ALA A 150 -8.89 -45.27 14.86
C ALA A 150 -10.28 -44.80 14.33
N ILE A 151 -11.29 -44.75 15.19
CA ILE A 151 -12.61 -44.19 14.83
C ILE A 151 -12.49 -42.77 14.35
N MET A 152 -11.72 -41.95 15.06
CA MET A 152 -11.47 -40.55 14.69
C MET A 152 -10.82 -40.43 13.31
N PHE A 153 -9.82 -41.28 12.99
CA PHE A 153 -9.20 -41.26 11.66
C PHE A 153 -10.18 -41.62 10.55
N VAL A 154 -11.01 -42.67 10.76
CA VAL A 154 -12.03 -43.07 9.78
C VAL A 154 -13.07 -41.98 9.58
N MET A 155 -13.62 -41.43 10.67
CA MET A 155 -14.64 -40.39 10.61
C MET A 155 -14.10 -39.07 10.01
N THR A 156 -12.86 -38.72 10.35
CA THR A 156 -12.18 -37.57 9.73
C THR A 156 -11.99 -37.79 8.24
N GLY A 157 -11.60 -39.01 7.81
CA GLY A 157 -11.51 -39.33 6.37
C GLY A 157 -12.84 -39.13 5.64
N LEU A 158 -13.96 -39.56 6.22
CA LEU A 158 -15.29 -39.35 5.66
C LEU A 158 -15.65 -37.84 5.58
N MET A 159 -15.22 -37.05 6.57
CA MET A 159 -15.41 -35.59 6.58
C MET A 159 -14.64 -34.88 5.46
N PHE A 160 -13.59 -35.46 4.91
CA PHE A 160 -12.89 -34.93 3.74
C PHE A 160 -13.61 -35.18 2.42
N VAL A 161 -14.23 -36.32 2.28
CA VAL A 161 -14.84 -36.74 1.00
C VAL A 161 -16.04 -35.86 0.64
N ILE A 162 -16.91 -35.55 1.59
CA ILE A 162 -18.17 -34.86 1.31
C ILE A 162 -17.98 -33.37 0.92
N PRO A 163 -17.17 -32.57 1.65
CA PRO A 163 -16.88 -31.20 1.23
C PRO A 163 -16.14 -31.11 -0.12
N THR A 164 -15.32 -32.11 -0.49
CA THR A 164 -14.65 -32.09 -1.81
C THR A 164 -15.63 -32.22 -2.97
N LEU A 165 -16.75 -32.90 -2.79
CA LEU A 165 -17.79 -32.99 -3.80
C LEU A 165 -18.49 -31.64 -4.06
N VAL A 166 -18.64 -30.83 -3.00
CA VAL A 166 -19.27 -29.50 -3.08
C VAL A 166 -18.26 -28.42 -3.46
N SER A 167 -16.97 -28.64 -3.22
CA SER A 167 -15.91 -27.65 -3.40
C SER A 167 -15.80 -27.09 -4.81
N LYS A 168 -15.99 -27.90 -5.84
CA LYS A 168 -15.97 -27.45 -7.26
C LYS A 168 -17.10 -26.47 -7.55
N MET A 169 -18.32 -26.75 -7.03
CA MET A 169 -19.48 -25.87 -7.21
C MET A 169 -19.29 -24.56 -6.44
N LEU A 170 -18.76 -24.65 -5.21
CA LEU A 170 -18.48 -23.49 -4.36
C LEU A 170 -17.38 -22.62 -4.97
N SER A 171 -16.29 -23.20 -5.46
CA SER A 171 -15.20 -22.46 -6.12
C SER A 171 -15.69 -21.71 -7.37
N LYS A 172 -16.53 -22.35 -8.20
CA LYS A 172 -17.14 -21.69 -9.36
C LYS A 172 -18.05 -20.53 -8.92
N ALA A 173 -18.86 -20.73 -7.89
CA ALA A 173 -19.75 -19.68 -7.37
C ALA A 173 -18.96 -18.51 -6.76
N THR A 174 -17.82 -18.78 -6.11
CA THR A 174 -16.91 -17.76 -5.58
C THR A 174 -16.33 -16.88 -6.69
N ILE A 175 -15.87 -17.50 -7.77
CA ILE A 175 -15.33 -16.77 -8.94
C ILE A 175 -16.42 -15.92 -9.60
N GLU A 176 -17.62 -16.50 -9.79
CA GLU A 176 -18.76 -15.77 -10.37
C GLU A 176 -19.20 -14.59 -9.47
N HIS A 177 -19.17 -14.75 -8.15
CA HIS A 177 -19.47 -13.69 -7.19
C HIS A 177 -18.41 -12.58 -7.21
N SER A 178 -17.12 -12.94 -7.23
CA SER A 178 -16.03 -11.97 -7.31
C SER A 178 -16.09 -11.12 -8.58
N LYS A 179 -16.35 -11.75 -9.74
CA LYS A 179 -16.55 -11.01 -11.01
C LYS A 179 -17.78 -10.09 -10.97
N ALA A 180 -18.86 -10.52 -10.35
CA ALA A 180 -20.04 -9.68 -10.20
C ALA A 180 -19.80 -8.48 -9.28
N GLN A 181 -18.94 -8.64 -8.26
CA GLN A 181 -18.52 -7.57 -7.37
C GLN A 181 -17.65 -6.52 -8.10
N GLU A 182 -16.77 -6.97 -9.01
CA GLU A 182 -15.97 -6.09 -9.89
C GLU A 182 -16.88 -5.24 -10.77
N VAL A 183 -17.84 -5.87 -11.49
CA VAL A 183 -18.84 -5.17 -12.33
C VAL A 183 -19.66 -4.16 -11.51
N MET A 184 -20.02 -4.51 -10.27
CA MET A 184 -20.74 -3.61 -9.38
C MET A 184 -19.89 -2.41 -8.99
N THR A 185 -18.60 -2.62 -8.68
CA THR A 185 -17.66 -1.55 -8.32
C THR A 185 -17.45 -0.59 -9.49
N GLU A 186 -17.27 -1.11 -10.70
CA GLU A 186 -17.17 -0.30 -11.92
C GLU A 186 -18.44 0.51 -12.15
N GLY A 187 -19.62 -0.12 -12.05
CA GLY A 187 -20.90 0.54 -12.21
C GLY A 187 -21.14 1.64 -11.17
N LEU A 188 -20.77 1.41 -9.92
CA LEU A 188 -20.86 2.41 -8.86
C LEU A 188 -19.90 3.59 -9.11
N THR A 189 -18.67 3.30 -9.53
CA THR A 189 -17.68 4.34 -9.88
C THR A 189 -18.20 5.22 -11.02
N GLU A 190 -18.78 4.61 -12.04
CA GLU A 190 -19.36 5.35 -13.17
C GLU A 190 -20.52 6.25 -12.74
N VAL A 191 -21.42 5.75 -11.89
CA VAL A 191 -22.54 6.54 -11.34
C VAL A 191 -22.03 7.73 -10.54
N VAL A 192 -21.07 7.51 -9.63
CA VAL A 192 -20.53 8.58 -8.77
C VAL A 192 -19.74 9.61 -9.59
N SER A 193 -18.90 9.15 -10.51
CA SER A 193 -18.12 10.06 -11.38
C SER A 193 -19.00 10.81 -12.39
N GLY A 194 -20.12 10.22 -12.79
CA GLY A 194 -21.08 10.83 -13.70
C GLY A 194 -22.12 11.74 -13.06
N TYR A 195 -21.98 12.04 -11.74
CA TYR A 195 -22.98 12.81 -10.98
C TYR A 195 -23.36 14.14 -11.63
N GLU A 196 -22.37 14.97 -11.99
CA GLU A 196 -22.60 16.28 -12.61
C GLU A 196 -23.30 16.17 -13.96
N VAL A 197 -22.94 15.15 -14.75
CA VAL A 197 -23.59 14.89 -16.05
C VAL A 197 -25.05 14.48 -15.85
N ALA A 198 -25.29 13.54 -14.92
CA ALA A 198 -26.66 13.09 -14.62
C ALA A 198 -27.55 14.26 -14.16
N LYS A 199 -27.01 15.15 -13.32
CA LYS A 199 -27.71 16.35 -12.83
C LYS A 199 -27.96 17.38 -13.94
N SER A 200 -26.94 17.71 -14.72
CA SER A 200 -27.04 18.71 -15.78
C SER A 200 -28.04 18.33 -16.88
N PHE A 201 -28.19 17.05 -17.16
CA PHE A 201 -29.12 16.55 -18.17
C PHE A 201 -30.44 16.00 -17.60
N GLN A 202 -30.67 16.09 -16.27
CA GLN A 202 -31.86 15.57 -15.59
C GLN A 202 -32.10 14.07 -15.92
N LYS A 203 -31.04 13.26 -15.83
CA LYS A 203 -31.04 11.82 -16.18
C LYS A 203 -30.73 10.92 -14.99
N GLU A 204 -31.13 11.32 -13.79
CA GLU A 204 -30.92 10.56 -12.55
C GLU A 204 -31.56 9.16 -12.65
N ASP A 205 -32.79 9.05 -13.17
CA ASP A 205 -33.50 7.77 -13.30
C ASP A 205 -32.77 6.80 -14.22
N TYR A 206 -32.16 7.30 -15.30
CA TYR A 206 -31.33 6.48 -16.19
C TYR A 206 -30.12 5.94 -15.43
N THR A 207 -29.46 6.79 -14.67
CA THR A 207 -28.25 6.42 -13.90
C THR A 207 -28.59 5.43 -12.79
N ILE A 208 -29.70 5.62 -12.07
CA ILE A 208 -30.23 4.68 -11.07
C ILE A 208 -30.55 3.34 -11.71
N SER A 209 -31.25 3.32 -12.84
CA SER A 209 -31.58 2.08 -13.55
C SER A 209 -30.34 1.29 -13.96
N LYS A 210 -29.26 1.97 -14.37
CA LYS A 210 -27.99 1.35 -14.71
C LYS A 210 -27.35 0.69 -13.49
N PHE A 211 -27.32 1.41 -12.36
CA PHE A 211 -26.86 0.87 -11.08
C PHE A 211 -27.67 -0.36 -10.63
N GLU A 212 -28.99 -0.30 -10.71
CA GLU A 212 -29.86 -1.39 -10.31
C GLU A 212 -29.63 -2.68 -11.10
N LYS A 213 -29.27 -2.58 -12.39
CA LYS A 213 -28.87 -3.74 -13.21
C LYS A 213 -27.61 -4.40 -12.66
N CYS A 214 -26.57 -3.62 -12.36
CA CYS A 214 -25.33 -4.14 -11.76
C CYS A 214 -25.59 -4.74 -10.37
N ASN A 215 -26.37 -4.06 -9.53
CA ASN A 215 -26.75 -4.51 -8.19
C ASN A 215 -27.56 -5.83 -8.22
N SER A 216 -28.56 -5.90 -9.08
CA SER A 216 -29.38 -7.12 -9.21
C SER A 216 -28.55 -8.31 -9.72
N PHE A 217 -27.59 -8.07 -10.60
CA PHE A 217 -26.65 -9.10 -11.07
C PHE A 217 -25.77 -9.59 -9.92
N LEU A 218 -25.19 -8.68 -9.12
CA LEU A 218 -24.42 -9.03 -7.93
C LEU A 218 -25.24 -9.83 -6.93
N LEU A 219 -26.45 -9.35 -6.58
CA LEU A 219 -27.32 -10.01 -5.61
C LEU A 219 -27.68 -11.44 -6.03
N LYS A 220 -27.94 -11.68 -7.32
CA LYS A 220 -28.21 -13.02 -7.84
C LYS A 220 -27.03 -13.97 -7.66
N LYS A 221 -25.79 -13.48 -7.90
CA LYS A 221 -24.57 -14.28 -7.73
C LYS A 221 -24.22 -14.47 -6.25
N ALA A 222 -24.39 -13.42 -5.44
CA ALA A 222 -24.22 -13.45 -3.99
C ALA A 222 -25.17 -14.46 -3.33
N LYS A 223 -26.45 -14.48 -3.72
CA LYS A 223 -27.43 -15.48 -3.23
C LYS A 223 -26.96 -16.90 -3.49
N LYS A 224 -26.53 -17.21 -4.73
CA LYS A 224 -26.04 -18.55 -5.08
C LYS A 224 -24.81 -18.94 -4.26
N PHE A 225 -23.83 -18.02 -4.15
CA PHE A 225 -22.64 -18.23 -3.34
C PHE A 225 -22.96 -18.47 -1.87
N SER A 226 -23.82 -17.62 -1.27
CA SER A 226 -24.25 -17.73 0.12
C SER A 226 -24.97 -19.05 0.40
N LEU A 227 -25.89 -19.47 -0.48
CA LEU A 227 -26.60 -20.74 -0.34
C LEU A 227 -25.63 -21.92 -0.34
N LEU A 228 -24.70 -21.99 -1.29
CA LEU A 228 -23.73 -23.08 -1.36
C LEU A 228 -22.79 -23.10 -0.14
N THR A 229 -22.39 -21.92 0.35
CA THR A 229 -21.59 -21.80 1.58
C THR A 229 -22.35 -22.30 2.80
N GLN A 230 -23.62 -21.88 2.97
CA GLN A 230 -24.44 -22.32 4.09
C GLN A 230 -24.76 -23.82 4.02
N MET A 231 -25.01 -24.36 2.84
CA MET A 231 -25.20 -25.81 2.66
C MET A 231 -23.95 -26.59 3.05
N ASN A 232 -22.76 -26.12 2.62
CA ASN A 232 -21.49 -26.75 3.00
C ASN A 232 -21.27 -26.74 4.53
N ASN A 233 -21.56 -25.60 5.19
CA ASN A 233 -21.46 -25.48 6.64
C ASN A 233 -22.47 -26.40 7.37
N SER A 234 -23.70 -26.48 6.86
CA SER A 234 -24.75 -27.35 7.44
C SER A 234 -24.37 -28.83 7.31
N ILE A 235 -23.85 -29.26 6.17
CA ILE A 235 -23.38 -30.63 5.97
C ILE A 235 -22.26 -30.94 6.95
N SER A 236 -21.31 -30.02 7.10
CA SER A 236 -20.19 -30.18 8.05
C SER A 236 -20.70 -30.30 9.50
N LEU A 237 -21.68 -29.49 9.89
CA LEU A 237 -22.29 -29.57 11.23
C LEU A 237 -22.96 -30.92 11.48
N VAL A 238 -23.74 -31.44 10.52
CA VAL A 238 -24.35 -32.74 10.62
C VAL A 238 -23.30 -33.86 10.79
N LEU A 239 -22.23 -33.82 10.02
CA LEU A 239 -21.15 -34.79 10.14
C LEU A 239 -20.47 -34.75 11.52
N ILE A 240 -20.26 -33.56 12.09
CA ILE A 240 -19.72 -33.38 13.45
C ILE A 240 -20.66 -34.02 14.47
N LEU A 241 -21.97 -33.77 14.36
CA LEU A 241 -22.95 -34.32 15.28
C LEU A 241 -23.02 -35.86 15.21
N VAL A 242 -22.98 -36.43 14.00
CA VAL A 242 -22.94 -37.88 13.81
C VAL A 242 -21.68 -38.47 14.46
N MET A 243 -20.52 -37.84 14.22
CA MET A 243 -19.27 -38.30 14.81
C MET A 243 -19.30 -38.24 16.34
N GLN A 244 -19.76 -37.12 16.92
CA GLN A 244 -19.90 -36.99 18.38
C GLN A 244 -20.84 -38.04 18.96
N SER A 245 -21.95 -38.37 18.28
CA SER A 245 -22.85 -39.42 18.69
C SER A 245 -22.22 -40.80 18.71
N VAL A 246 -21.43 -41.13 17.66
CA VAL A 246 -20.68 -42.41 17.61
C VAL A 246 -19.67 -42.52 18.75
N ILE A 247 -18.92 -41.44 19.00
CA ILE A 247 -17.94 -41.40 20.10
C ILE A 247 -18.63 -41.53 21.45
N CYS A 248 -19.76 -40.86 21.66
CA CYS A 248 -20.55 -40.94 22.89
C CYS A 248 -21.06 -42.36 23.14
N ILE A 249 -21.61 -43.05 22.13
CA ILE A 249 -22.06 -44.43 22.22
C ILE A 249 -20.91 -45.36 22.55
N MET A 250 -19.77 -45.22 21.87
CA MET A 250 -18.60 -46.05 22.12
C MET A 250 -18.00 -45.79 23.51
N ALA A 251 -17.93 -44.54 23.98
CA ALA A 251 -17.50 -44.22 25.34
C ALA A 251 -18.39 -44.85 26.39
N GLY A 252 -19.72 -44.78 26.22
CA GLY A 252 -20.72 -45.48 27.07
C GLY A 252 -20.50 -46.97 27.11
N PHE A 253 -20.21 -47.61 25.97
CA PHE A 253 -19.91 -49.04 25.90
C PHE A 253 -18.61 -49.41 26.68
N PHE A 254 -17.55 -48.55 26.59
CA PHE A 254 -16.32 -48.78 27.35
C PHE A 254 -16.49 -48.54 28.86
N ILE A 255 -17.36 -47.62 29.27
CA ILE A 255 -17.77 -47.43 30.67
C ILE A 255 -18.51 -48.64 31.17
N TYR A 256 -19.49 -49.17 30.42
CA TYR A 256 -20.23 -50.39 30.74
C TYR A 256 -19.28 -51.59 30.96
N LYS A 257 -18.19 -51.68 30.15
CA LYS A 257 -17.15 -52.69 30.32
C LYS A 257 -16.15 -52.39 31.46
N GLY A 258 -16.33 -51.35 32.22
CA GLY A 258 -15.42 -50.96 33.32
C GLY A 258 -14.03 -50.49 32.88
N LYS A 259 -13.85 -50.15 31.59
CA LYS A 259 -12.56 -49.71 31.04
C LYS A 259 -12.33 -48.20 31.08
N LEU A 260 -13.39 -47.41 31.28
CA LEU A 260 -13.34 -45.95 31.37
C LEU A 260 -14.18 -45.47 32.55
N SER A 261 -13.78 -44.32 33.17
CA SER A 261 -14.61 -43.58 34.13
C SER A 261 -15.64 -42.72 33.39
N VAL A 262 -16.68 -42.31 34.10
CA VAL A 262 -17.67 -41.38 33.57
C VAL A 262 -17.01 -40.02 33.18
N GLY A 263 -16.05 -39.55 33.99
CA GLY A 263 -15.28 -38.35 33.66
C GLY A 263 -14.44 -38.52 32.39
N SER A 264 -13.90 -39.72 32.14
CA SER A 264 -13.16 -39.99 30.89
C SER A 264 -14.00 -39.82 29.64
N MET A 265 -15.33 -40.06 29.68
CA MET A 265 -16.23 -39.81 28.57
C MET A 265 -16.22 -38.33 28.16
N ALA A 266 -16.32 -37.42 29.11
CA ALA A 266 -16.26 -35.99 28.85
C ALA A 266 -14.89 -35.57 28.24
N GLY A 267 -13.80 -36.16 28.77
CA GLY A 267 -12.46 -35.94 28.23
C GLY A 267 -12.34 -36.39 26.77
N VAL A 268 -12.85 -37.57 26.42
CA VAL A 268 -12.81 -38.13 25.06
C VAL A 268 -13.68 -37.31 24.10
N ILE A 269 -14.87 -36.85 24.52
CA ILE A 269 -15.72 -35.97 23.72
C ILE A 269 -15.01 -34.65 23.44
N GLN A 270 -14.40 -34.04 24.47
CA GLN A 270 -13.65 -32.78 24.32
C GLN A 270 -12.45 -32.94 23.37
N LEU A 271 -11.67 -34.06 23.52
CA LEU A 271 -10.54 -34.33 22.62
C LEU A 271 -11.00 -34.55 21.18
N SER A 272 -12.14 -35.17 20.96
CA SER A 272 -12.67 -35.32 19.61
C SER A 272 -12.98 -33.97 18.94
N SER A 273 -13.51 -33.02 19.70
CA SER A 273 -13.76 -31.65 19.21
C SER A 273 -12.45 -30.91 18.89
N THR A 274 -11.39 -31.08 19.73
CA THR A 274 -10.08 -30.47 19.52
C THR A 274 -9.26 -31.11 18.40
N ILE A 275 -9.72 -32.21 17.81
CA ILE A 275 -9.19 -32.78 16.56
C ILE A 275 -10.00 -32.29 15.37
N THR A 276 -11.32 -32.32 15.48
CA THR A 276 -12.22 -32.05 14.35
C THR A 276 -12.25 -30.58 13.95
N GLN A 277 -12.38 -29.67 14.92
CA GLN A 277 -12.42 -28.23 14.63
C GLN A 277 -11.15 -27.72 13.93
N PRO A 278 -9.93 -28.04 14.40
CA PRO A 278 -8.71 -27.67 13.72
C PRO A 278 -8.63 -28.13 12.27
N ILE A 279 -9.13 -29.30 11.96
CA ILE A 279 -9.15 -29.83 10.59
C ILE A 279 -9.95 -28.91 9.68
N PHE A 280 -11.18 -28.55 10.06
CA PHE A 280 -11.98 -27.62 9.27
C PHE A 280 -11.33 -26.24 9.13
N GLN A 281 -10.72 -25.73 10.21
CA GLN A 281 -10.03 -24.46 10.18
C GLN A 281 -8.81 -24.50 9.25
N LEU A 282 -8.00 -25.55 9.28
CA LEU A 282 -6.85 -25.69 8.38
C LEU A 282 -7.26 -25.72 6.91
N PHE A 283 -8.42 -26.33 6.58
CA PHE A 283 -8.96 -26.27 5.21
C PHE A 283 -9.36 -24.88 4.75
N ALA A 284 -9.83 -24.02 5.64
CA ALA A 284 -10.16 -22.64 5.34
C ALA A 284 -8.90 -21.76 5.29
N LEU A 285 -7.95 -21.98 6.19
CA LEU A 285 -6.75 -21.16 6.36
C LEU A 285 -5.73 -21.35 5.22
N ILE A 286 -5.55 -22.57 4.70
CA ILE A 286 -4.59 -22.83 3.62
C ILE A 286 -4.95 -22.09 2.33
N PRO A 287 -6.19 -22.14 1.82
CA PRO A 287 -6.62 -21.32 0.69
C PRO A 287 -6.54 -19.83 0.97
N ALA A 288 -6.89 -19.38 2.19
CA ALA A 288 -6.80 -17.98 2.58
C ALA A 288 -5.35 -17.46 2.48
N LEU A 289 -4.37 -18.26 2.92
CA LEU A 289 -2.95 -17.92 2.78
C LEU A 289 -2.53 -17.81 1.31
N LYS A 290 -2.97 -18.76 0.46
CA LYS A 290 -2.70 -18.72 -0.98
C LYS A 290 -3.34 -17.51 -1.67
N ALA A 291 -4.49 -17.05 -1.21
CA ALA A 291 -5.16 -15.87 -1.74
C ALA A 291 -4.37 -14.56 -1.52
N LEU A 292 -3.40 -14.55 -0.61
CA LEU A 292 -2.50 -13.40 -0.39
C LEU A 292 -1.30 -13.37 -1.36
N GLU A 293 -1.02 -14.48 -2.05
CA GLU A 293 0.11 -14.56 -3.00
C GLU A 293 0.03 -13.53 -4.14
N PRO A 294 -1.13 -13.30 -4.80
CA PRO A 294 -1.26 -12.25 -5.81
C PRO A 294 -1.02 -10.84 -5.24
N ILE A 295 -1.41 -10.60 -3.99
CA ILE A 295 -1.19 -9.32 -3.31
C ILE A 295 0.31 -9.07 -3.10
N TRP A 296 1.05 -10.09 -2.68
CA TRP A 296 2.51 -10.03 -2.56
C TRP A 296 3.18 -9.76 -3.91
N LYS A 297 2.75 -10.47 -4.95
CA LYS A 297 3.26 -10.25 -6.30
C LYS A 297 3.00 -8.82 -6.77
N LYS A 298 1.80 -8.29 -6.51
CA LYS A 298 1.47 -6.89 -6.81
C LYS A 298 2.41 -5.94 -6.05
N ILE A 299 2.63 -6.15 -4.75
CA ILE A 299 3.56 -5.32 -3.96
C ILE A 299 4.97 -5.40 -4.55
N GLU A 300 5.45 -6.59 -4.93
CA GLU A 300 6.76 -6.76 -5.57
C GLU A 300 6.85 -6.03 -6.90
N ASP A 301 5.84 -6.12 -7.76
CA ASP A 301 5.79 -5.42 -9.05
C ASP A 301 5.80 -3.89 -8.86
N TYR A 302 5.00 -3.39 -7.91
CA TYR A 302 4.94 -1.95 -7.61
C TYR A 302 6.18 -1.42 -6.89
N THR A 303 6.93 -2.28 -6.21
CA THR A 303 8.16 -1.91 -5.47
C THR A 303 9.43 -2.41 -6.12
N LYS A 304 9.32 -2.98 -7.33
CA LYS A 304 10.48 -3.40 -8.09
C LYS A 304 11.32 -2.17 -8.37
N ALA A 305 12.51 -2.13 -7.80
CA ALA A 305 13.45 -1.08 -8.10
C ALA A 305 13.80 -1.20 -9.58
N SER A 306 13.70 -0.12 -10.34
CA SER A 306 14.54 0.05 -11.51
C SER A 306 15.98 -0.26 -11.06
N GLU A 307 16.78 -0.88 -11.90
CA GLU A 307 18.21 -1.02 -11.61
C GLU A 307 18.81 0.39 -11.55
N THR A 308 18.59 1.07 -10.42
CA THR A 308 19.21 2.36 -10.14
C THR A 308 20.68 2.03 -10.02
N LYS A 309 21.41 2.24 -11.09
CA LYS A 309 22.87 2.23 -11.05
C LYS A 309 23.23 3.22 -9.97
N ILE A 310 23.80 2.73 -8.88
CA ILE A 310 24.38 3.60 -7.82
C ILE A 310 25.52 4.32 -8.51
N TYR A 311 25.25 5.56 -8.89
CA TYR A 311 26.28 6.42 -9.46
C TYR A 311 27.08 7.01 -8.32
N GLU A 312 28.41 7.00 -8.45
CA GLU A 312 29.26 7.68 -7.49
C GLU A 312 28.82 9.14 -7.36
N PRO A 313 28.66 9.66 -6.13
CA PRO A 313 28.23 11.03 -5.95
C PRO A 313 29.28 11.95 -6.58
N MET A 314 28.89 12.68 -7.62
CA MET A 314 29.74 13.73 -8.18
C MET A 314 30.08 14.73 -7.06
N GLN A 315 31.32 14.72 -6.61
CA GLN A 315 31.86 15.71 -5.66
C GLN A 315 31.81 17.07 -6.33
N SER A 316 30.94 17.98 -5.90
CA SER A 316 30.73 19.34 -6.38
C SER A 316 30.33 19.47 -7.87
N CYS A 317 29.05 19.70 -8.15
CA CYS A 317 28.60 20.09 -9.50
C CYS A 317 28.87 21.59 -9.76
N ARG A 318 30.12 21.98 -9.98
CA ARG A 318 30.36 23.21 -10.77
C ARG A 318 30.26 22.82 -12.23
N TRP A 319 29.18 23.24 -12.87
CA TRP A 319 29.01 23.08 -14.31
C TRP A 319 29.09 24.44 -14.98
N ASN A 320 29.56 24.48 -16.22
CA ASN A 320 29.57 25.68 -17.07
C ASN A 320 28.59 25.53 -18.23
N LYS A 321 28.47 24.30 -18.77
CA LYS A 321 27.66 24.03 -19.95
C LYS A 321 27.01 22.66 -19.86
N ILE A 322 25.70 22.59 -20.16
CA ILE A 322 24.94 21.34 -20.35
C ILE A 322 24.57 21.28 -21.82
N THR A 323 24.92 20.16 -22.49
CA THR A 323 24.66 19.97 -23.93
C THR A 323 23.82 18.73 -24.15
N PHE A 324 22.74 18.89 -24.87
CA PHE A 324 21.95 17.79 -25.41
C PHE A 324 22.41 17.57 -26.85
N GLU A 325 22.90 16.38 -27.17
CA GLU A 325 23.38 16.00 -28.50
C GLU A 325 22.45 14.94 -29.08
N ASP A 326 21.71 15.32 -30.12
CA ASP A 326 20.77 14.48 -30.87
C ASP A 326 19.79 13.71 -29.94
N ALA A 327 19.43 14.38 -28.84
CA ALA A 327 18.66 13.75 -27.78
C ALA A 327 17.20 13.53 -28.24
N SER A 328 16.72 12.29 -28.17
CA SER A 328 15.36 11.92 -28.54
C SER A 328 14.68 11.18 -27.41
N PHE A 329 13.37 11.39 -27.26
CA PHE A 329 12.57 10.79 -26.20
C PHE A 329 11.22 10.28 -26.70
N ALA A 330 10.84 9.09 -26.21
CA ALA A 330 9.50 8.51 -26.35
C ALA A 330 9.10 7.87 -25.02
N TYR A 331 7.83 7.95 -24.66
CA TYR A 331 7.31 7.26 -23.47
C TYR A 331 7.39 5.73 -23.66
N PRO A 332 7.59 4.97 -22.57
CA PRO A 332 7.77 3.51 -22.68
C PRO A 332 6.61 2.78 -23.35
N ASP A 333 5.38 3.24 -23.12
CA ASP A 333 4.15 2.61 -23.61
C ASP A 333 3.57 3.26 -24.87
N ASP A 334 4.25 4.30 -25.40
CA ASP A 334 3.85 4.98 -26.63
C ASP A 334 5.01 4.90 -27.65
N PRO A 335 4.79 4.28 -28.84
CA PRO A 335 5.81 4.23 -29.87
C PRO A 335 6.12 5.60 -30.50
N LYS A 336 5.26 6.61 -30.25
CA LYS A 336 5.43 7.95 -30.81
C LYS A 336 6.60 8.67 -30.14
N THR A 337 7.57 9.07 -30.94
CA THR A 337 8.66 9.96 -30.47
C THR A 337 8.09 11.35 -30.18
N VAL A 338 8.25 11.80 -28.94
CA VAL A 338 7.76 13.11 -28.46
C VAL A 338 8.79 14.21 -28.72
N LEU A 339 10.08 13.88 -28.54
CA LEU A 339 11.21 14.77 -28.84
C LEU A 339 12.17 14.05 -29.77
N SER A 340 12.57 14.70 -30.84
CA SER A 340 13.42 14.10 -31.89
C SER A 340 14.61 15.00 -32.21
N GLY A 341 15.84 14.45 -32.06
CA GLY A 341 17.04 15.13 -32.48
C GLY A 341 17.31 16.46 -31.77
N ILE A 342 17.01 16.53 -30.49
CA ILE A 342 17.17 17.77 -29.71
C ILE A 342 18.66 18.07 -29.56
N ASN A 343 19.06 19.23 -30.12
CA ASN A 343 20.39 19.83 -29.95
C ASN A 343 20.23 21.14 -29.17
N LEU A 344 20.57 21.13 -27.87
CA LEU A 344 20.37 22.26 -26.96
C LEU A 344 21.61 22.46 -26.11
N GLU A 345 22.04 23.69 -26.02
CA GLU A 345 23.13 24.11 -25.15
C GLU A 345 22.60 25.07 -24.08
N LEU A 346 22.81 24.72 -22.82
CA LEU A 346 22.51 25.56 -21.68
C LEU A 346 23.81 26.01 -21.03
N GLU A 347 24.03 27.31 -21.00
CA GLU A 347 25.20 27.94 -20.35
C GLU A 347 24.82 28.49 -18.99
N ARG A 348 25.73 28.39 -18.03
CA ARG A 348 25.49 28.87 -16.68
C ARG A 348 25.27 30.37 -16.65
N GLY A 349 24.24 30.81 -15.92
CA GLY A 349 23.92 32.23 -15.74
C GLY A 349 23.03 32.81 -16.83
N GLN A 350 22.81 32.11 -17.97
CA GLN A 350 21.92 32.57 -19.04
C GLN A 350 20.45 32.37 -18.73
N LYS A 351 19.59 33.17 -19.37
CA LYS A 351 18.15 33.19 -19.23
C LYS A 351 17.51 32.65 -20.52
N TYR A 352 16.81 31.54 -20.41
CA TYR A 352 16.18 30.82 -21.53
C TYR A 352 14.67 30.94 -21.48
N LEU A 353 14.07 31.23 -22.62
CA LEU A 353 12.63 31.20 -22.79
C LEU A 353 12.25 30.07 -23.75
N ILE A 354 11.42 29.13 -23.33
CA ILE A 354 10.89 28.06 -24.15
C ILE A 354 9.46 28.38 -24.54
N ILE A 355 9.20 28.48 -25.82
CA ILE A 355 7.86 28.73 -26.39
C ILE A 355 7.48 27.58 -27.34
N GLY A 356 6.19 27.37 -27.54
CA GLY A 356 5.66 26.36 -28.46
C GLY A 356 4.19 26.07 -28.21
N GLU A 357 3.55 25.42 -29.15
CA GLU A 357 2.15 25.03 -29.04
C GLU A 357 1.90 24.02 -27.91
N SER A 358 0.63 23.87 -27.49
CA SER A 358 0.26 22.81 -26.56
C SER A 358 0.51 21.45 -27.21
N GLY A 359 1.16 20.54 -26.47
CA GLY A 359 1.52 19.22 -27.02
C GLY A 359 2.84 19.16 -27.81
N ALA A 360 3.55 20.27 -27.99
CA ALA A 360 4.85 20.30 -28.68
C ALA A 360 5.98 19.56 -27.97
N GLY A 361 5.78 19.10 -26.71
CA GLY A 361 6.79 18.39 -25.94
C GLY A 361 7.53 19.23 -24.90
N LYS A 362 7.07 20.45 -24.58
CA LYS A 362 7.72 21.37 -23.62
C LYS A 362 7.93 20.73 -22.25
N SER A 363 6.90 20.15 -21.65
CA SER A 363 7.00 19.49 -20.34
C SER A 363 7.94 18.27 -20.38
N THR A 364 7.99 17.54 -21.51
CA THR A 364 8.94 16.45 -21.72
C THR A 364 10.38 16.96 -21.76
N LEU A 365 10.62 18.07 -22.47
CA LEU A 365 11.95 18.71 -22.51
C LEU A 365 12.40 19.19 -21.13
N ILE A 366 11.49 19.81 -20.35
CA ILE A 366 11.79 20.17 -18.97
C ILE A 366 12.14 18.95 -18.13
N ASN A 367 11.38 17.87 -18.22
CA ASN A 367 11.67 16.65 -17.46
C ASN A 367 13.06 16.07 -17.83
N MET A 368 13.48 16.21 -19.09
CA MET A 368 14.85 15.85 -19.47
C MET A 368 15.90 16.81 -18.90
N ILE A 369 15.64 18.12 -18.92
CA ILE A 369 16.54 19.15 -18.34
C ILE A 369 16.67 18.97 -16.82
N CYS A 370 15.59 18.64 -16.16
CA CYS A 370 15.56 18.37 -14.72
C CYS A 370 16.13 16.99 -14.34
N GLY A 371 16.49 16.17 -15.31
CA GLY A 371 17.02 14.83 -15.08
C GLY A 371 16.00 13.79 -14.62
N ASN A 372 14.70 14.08 -14.81
CA ASN A 372 13.61 13.13 -14.51
C ASN A 372 13.50 12.08 -15.61
N TYR A 373 13.79 12.46 -16.87
CA TYR A 373 13.76 11.57 -18.03
C TYR A 373 15.15 11.47 -18.65
N ALA A 374 15.55 10.24 -18.93
CA ALA A 374 16.76 9.99 -19.71
C ALA A 374 16.42 9.93 -21.21
N PRO A 375 17.27 10.44 -22.12
CA PRO A 375 17.07 10.32 -23.54
C PRO A 375 17.09 8.85 -23.97
N LYS A 376 16.21 8.48 -24.90
CA LYS A 376 16.15 7.14 -25.49
C LYS A 376 17.23 6.96 -26.57
N ALA A 377 17.57 8.03 -27.26
CA ALA A 377 18.68 8.11 -28.22
C ALA A 377 19.38 9.46 -28.03
N GLY A 378 20.64 9.56 -28.47
CA GLY A 378 21.48 10.70 -28.21
C GLY A 378 22.06 10.69 -26.79
N ARG A 379 22.55 11.84 -26.31
CA ARG A 379 23.17 11.92 -24.99
C ARG A 379 23.08 13.33 -24.38
N ILE A 380 23.27 13.38 -23.05
CA ILE A 380 23.39 14.64 -22.30
C ILE A 380 24.82 14.71 -21.78
N LEU A 381 25.49 15.81 -22.06
CA LEU A 381 26.84 16.09 -21.61
C LEU A 381 26.85 17.24 -20.60
N ILE A 382 27.65 17.14 -19.56
CA ILE A 382 27.97 18.22 -18.64
C ILE A 382 29.45 18.53 -18.80
N ASP A 383 29.78 19.77 -19.22
CA ASP A 383 31.15 20.22 -19.56
C ASP A 383 31.86 19.26 -20.54
N GLY A 384 31.15 18.81 -21.57
CA GLY A 384 31.64 17.90 -22.60
C GLY A 384 31.83 16.44 -22.18
N LYS A 385 31.50 16.08 -20.94
CA LYS A 385 31.62 14.72 -20.44
C LYS A 385 30.24 14.04 -20.45
N SER A 386 30.17 12.87 -21.08
CA SER A 386 28.98 12.03 -20.95
C SER A 386 28.92 11.49 -19.53
N VAL A 387 27.93 11.93 -18.75
CA VAL A 387 27.77 11.52 -17.37
C VAL A 387 26.77 10.38 -17.35
N SER A 388 27.23 9.15 -17.10
CA SER A 388 26.34 8.07 -16.71
C SER A 388 25.73 8.46 -15.36
N GLY A 389 24.41 8.74 -15.33
CA GLY A 389 23.75 9.36 -14.16
C GLY A 389 23.51 10.86 -14.30
N ALA A 390 23.57 11.39 -15.51
CA ALA A 390 23.23 12.79 -15.81
C ALA A 390 21.93 13.25 -15.11
N GLY A 391 20.94 12.37 -15.00
CA GLY A 391 19.69 12.68 -14.33
C GLY A 391 19.84 13.06 -12.85
N GLU A 392 20.66 12.37 -12.07
CA GLU A 392 20.87 12.72 -10.66
C GLU A 392 21.67 14.03 -10.51
N ALA A 393 22.67 14.22 -11.36
CA ALA A 393 23.46 15.46 -11.37
C ALA A 393 22.57 16.66 -11.71
N LEU A 394 21.70 16.53 -12.72
CA LEU A 394 20.76 17.58 -13.11
C LEU A 394 19.76 17.88 -11.99
N ARG A 395 19.17 16.86 -11.33
CA ARG A 395 18.28 17.07 -10.18
C ARG A 395 18.92 17.82 -9.02
N ARG A 396 20.24 17.66 -8.83
CA ARG A 396 20.96 18.37 -7.77
C ARG A 396 21.16 19.85 -8.04
N VAL A 397 21.26 20.24 -9.29
CA VAL A 397 21.50 21.63 -9.69
C VAL A 397 20.25 22.38 -10.13
N THR A 398 19.10 21.70 -10.23
CA THR A 398 17.85 22.27 -10.74
C THR A 398 16.79 22.37 -9.63
N ALA A 399 16.09 23.50 -9.56
CA ALA A 399 14.85 23.68 -8.82
C ALA A 399 13.70 23.99 -9.81
N VAL A 400 12.52 23.40 -9.60
CA VAL A 400 11.41 23.49 -10.55
C VAL A 400 10.17 24.03 -9.87
N VAL A 401 9.53 24.98 -10.48
CA VAL A 401 8.16 25.42 -10.19
C VAL A 401 7.26 24.86 -11.28
N TRP A 402 6.54 23.79 -10.94
CA TRP A 402 5.64 23.11 -11.87
C TRP A 402 4.35 23.91 -12.09
N GLN A 403 3.71 23.73 -13.24
CA GLN A 403 2.40 24.29 -13.56
C GLN A 403 1.35 23.95 -12.49
N LYS A 404 1.28 22.68 -12.06
CA LYS A 404 0.45 22.25 -10.93
C LYS A 404 1.30 22.22 -9.66
N VAL A 405 1.15 23.26 -8.85
CA VAL A 405 1.87 23.36 -7.57
C VAL A 405 1.28 22.40 -6.54
N PHE A 406 2.12 21.59 -5.93
CA PHE A 406 1.80 20.77 -4.78
C PHE A 406 2.38 21.37 -3.48
N LEU A 407 1.53 21.44 -2.43
CA LEU A 407 1.93 21.85 -1.08
C LEU A 407 1.59 20.76 -0.06
N PHE A 408 2.56 20.49 0.82
CA PHE A 408 2.33 19.60 1.96
C PHE A 408 1.35 20.23 2.95
N ASN A 409 0.58 19.41 3.66
CA ASN A 409 -0.34 19.88 4.71
C ASN A 409 0.43 20.32 5.96
N GLU A 410 1.29 21.30 5.79
CA GLU A 410 2.18 21.88 6.79
C GLU A 410 2.04 23.40 6.78
N SER A 411 2.91 24.11 7.51
CA SER A 411 2.92 25.58 7.50
C SER A 411 3.49 26.14 6.18
N ILE A 412 3.28 27.43 5.91
CA ILE A 412 3.94 28.14 4.80
C ILE A 412 5.45 27.99 4.92
N LYS A 413 5.98 28.23 6.13
CA LYS A 413 7.40 28.11 6.45
C LYS A 413 7.94 26.71 6.16
N ASP A 414 7.27 25.67 6.65
CA ASP A 414 7.73 24.29 6.46
C ASP A 414 7.69 23.86 4.99
N ASN A 415 6.71 24.34 4.23
CA ASN A 415 6.63 24.12 2.79
C ASN A 415 7.80 24.76 2.02
N ILE A 416 8.35 25.87 2.51
CA ILE A 416 9.52 26.53 1.88
C ILE A 416 10.81 25.84 2.35
N LEU A 417 10.97 25.63 3.65
CA LEU A 417 12.20 25.10 4.26
C LEU A 417 12.47 23.63 3.91
N MET A 418 11.43 22.83 3.75
CA MET A 418 11.51 21.38 3.49
C MET A 418 12.52 20.66 4.41
N GLY A 419 12.49 20.97 5.72
CA GLY A 419 13.35 20.39 6.74
C GLY A 419 14.70 21.10 6.94
N SER A 420 15.00 22.17 6.20
CA SER A 420 16.16 23.04 6.41
C SER A 420 15.87 24.12 7.48
N SER A 421 16.90 24.84 7.92
CA SER A 421 16.77 25.83 9.03
C SER A 421 17.49 27.16 8.78
N ASP A 422 17.79 27.52 7.54
CA ASP A 422 18.49 28.76 7.20
C ASP A 422 17.53 29.97 7.20
N ALA A 423 17.60 30.77 8.24
CA ALA A 423 16.69 31.89 8.45
C ALA A 423 16.97 33.09 7.49
N ASP A 424 18.21 33.32 7.12
CA ASP A 424 18.59 34.44 6.24
C ASP A 424 18.14 34.14 4.82
N LYS A 425 18.41 32.95 4.31
CA LYS A 425 17.91 32.50 3.01
C LYS A 425 16.38 32.49 2.93
N LEU A 426 15.69 32.12 4.03
CA LEU A 426 14.25 32.17 4.07
C LEU A 426 13.72 33.60 3.87
N LYS A 427 14.31 34.57 4.56
CA LYS A 427 13.90 35.98 4.47
C LYS A 427 14.07 36.51 3.04
N ASP A 428 15.18 36.20 2.39
CA ASP A 428 15.42 36.61 1.01
C ASP A 428 14.44 35.96 0.04
N ALA A 429 14.21 34.66 0.19
CA ALA A 429 13.25 33.92 -0.64
C ALA A 429 11.80 34.43 -0.48
N LEU A 430 11.38 34.79 0.74
CA LEU A 430 10.07 35.39 0.99
C LEU A 430 9.91 36.72 0.29
N LYS A 431 10.91 37.58 0.38
CA LYS A 431 10.91 38.90 -0.24
C LYS A 431 10.87 38.82 -1.76
N GLU A 432 11.73 38.01 -2.36
CA GLU A 432 11.79 37.87 -3.82
C GLU A 432 10.53 37.18 -4.40
N ALA A 433 9.92 36.24 -3.68
CA ALA A 433 8.66 35.62 -4.07
C ALA A 433 7.41 36.44 -3.71
N ARG A 434 7.58 37.66 -3.19
CA ARG A 434 6.48 38.56 -2.80
C ARG A 434 5.49 37.90 -1.83
N ILE A 435 6.01 37.19 -0.84
CA ILE A 435 5.17 36.52 0.19
C ILE A 435 4.98 37.42 1.42
N ASP A 436 5.74 38.50 1.56
CA ASP A 436 5.72 39.37 2.75
C ASP A 436 4.30 39.77 3.17
N ASP A 437 3.47 40.21 2.23
CA ASP A 437 2.07 40.59 2.51
C ASP A 437 1.25 39.43 3.08
N MET A 438 1.37 38.25 2.50
CA MET A 438 0.67 37.05 2.98
C MET A 438 1.23 36.58 4.33
N ALA A 439 2.54 36.71 4.54
CA ALA A 439 3.19 36.39 5.80
C ALA A 439 2.78 37.36 6.91
N LEU A 440 2.57 38.64 6.59
CA LEU A 440 2.06 39.63 7.53
C LEU A 440 0.59 39.38 7.87
N GLU A 441 -0.23 38.98 6.90
CA GLU A 441 -1.66 38.73 7.08
C GLU A 441 -1.94 37.44 7.84
N LYS A 442 -1.32 36.31 7.41
CA LYS A 442 -1.64 34.95 7.91
C LYS A 442 -0.60 34.43 8.89
N GLY A 443 0.62 34.95 8.88
CA GLY A 443 1.78 34.39 9.60
C GLY A 443 2.44 33.21 8.86
N LEU A 444 3.74 33.03 9.06
CA LEU A 444 4.51 31.94 8.42
C LEU A 444 4.15 30.56 8.94
N ASP A 445 3.61 30.45 10.15
CA ASP A 445 3.17 29.20 10.76
C ASP A 445 1.73 28.82 10.35
N TYR A 446 1.09 29.59 9.44
CA TYR A 446 -0.23 29.28 8.90
C TYR A 446 -0.21 27.97 8.11
N LYS A 447 -1.08 27.01 8.49
CA LYS A 447 -1.22 25.72 7.81
C LYS A 447 -2.00 25.89 6.50
N VAL A 448 -1.41 25.42 5.42
CA VAL A 448 -1.95 25.61 4.07
C VAL A 448 -3.09 24.64 3.71
N GLY A 449 -3.32 23.61 4.53
CA GLY A 449 -4.28 22.55 4.26
C GLY A 449 -3.76 21.49 3.26
N SER A 450 -4.57 20.47 3.01
CA SER A 450 -4.23 19.40 2.08
C SER A 450 -4.11 19.95 0.66
N ASP A 451 -2.94 19.74 0.02
CA ASP A 451 -2.61 20.31 -1.30
C ASP A 451 -2.82 21.84 -1.37
N GLY A 452 -2.66 22.53 -0.23
CA GLY A 452 -2.81 23.97 -0.16
C GLY A 452 -4.25 24.49 -0.42
N ASN A 453 -5.28 23.69 -0.13
CA ASN A 453 -6.68 24.02 -0.41
C ASN A 453 -7.21 25.27 0.32
N LEU A 454 -6.48 25.77 1.33
CA LEU A 454 -6.81 27.00 2.06
C LEU A 454 -6.18 28.27 1.43
N LEU A 455 -5.50 28.11 0.29
CA LEU A 455 -4.81 29.18 -0.42
C LEU A 455 -5.36 29.38 -1.85
N SER A 456 -5.27 30.62 -2.35
CA SER A 456 -5.52 30.88 -3.77
C SER A 456 -4.42 30.29 -4.66
N GLY A 457 -4.70 30.13 -5.98
CA GLY A 457 -3.71 29.63 -6.94
C GLY A 457 -2.44 30.47 -6.96
N GLY A 458 -2.55 31.78 -6.95
CA GLY A 458 -1.40 32.68 -6.89
C GLY A 458 -0.61 32.59 -5.59
N GLN A 459 -1.28 32.39 -4.44
CA GLN A 459 -0.60 32.16 -3.17
C GLN A 459 0.20 30.86 -3.18
N LYS A 460 -0.35 29.77 -3.75
CA LYS A 460 0.37 28.50 -3.92
C LYS A 460 1.60 28.68 -4.82
N GLN A 461 1.47 29.38 -5.94
CA GLN A 461 2.59 29.64 -6.84
C GLN A 461 3.70 30.44 -6.16
N ARG A 462 3.38 31.50 -5.43
CA ARG A 462 4.38 32.27 -4.68
C ARG A 462 5.15 31.41 -3.68
N ILE A 463 4.47 30.50 -2.95
CA ILE A 463 5.14 29.56 -2.04
C ILE A 463 6.07 28.60 -2.80
N ALA A 464 5.65 28.10 -3.97
CA ALA A 464 6.49 27.24 -4.80
C ALA A 464 7.72 27.98 -5.34
N ILE A 465 7.57 29.25 -5.72
CA ILE A 465 8.68 30.10 -6.14
C ILE A 465 9.63 30.34 -4.96
N ALA A 466 9.12 30.68 -3.77
CA ALA A 466 9.94 30.84 -2.56
C ALA A 466 10.71 29.57 -2.23
N ARG A 467 10.08 28.39 -2.38
CA ARG A 467 10.73 27.08 -2.22
C ARG A 467 11.88 26.90 -3.21
N ALA A 468 11.69 27.28 -4.47
CA ALA A 468 12.72 27.18 -5.50
C ALA A 468 13.90 28.16 -5.22
N LEU A 469 13.60 29.38 -4.80
CA LEU A 469 14.57 30.40 -4.42
C LEU A 469 15.35 29.98 -3.16
N PHE A 470 14.67 29.46 -2.16
CA PHE A 470 15.29 28.96 -0.92
C PHE A 470 16.25 27.78 -1.18
N ALA A 471 15.86 26.89 -2.12
CA ALA A 471 16.72 25.76 -2.50
C ALA A 471 18.06 26.22 -3.13
N ASP A 472 18.14 27.44 -3.63
CA ASP A 472 19.36 28.11 -4.12
C ASP A 472 20.15 27.24 -5.12
N ARG A 473 19.43 26.68 -6.11
CA ARG A 473 20.02 25.85 -7.15
C ARG A 473 20.55 26.70 -8.30
N ASP A 474 21.52 26.16 -9.02
CA ASP A 474 22.14 26.85 -10.17
C ASP A 474 21.14 27.10 -11.33
N ILE A 475 20.12 26.23 -11.47
CA ILE A 475 19.09 26.31 -12.48
C ILE A 475 17.71 26.43 -11.81
N ILE A 476 16.95 27.45 -12.15
CA ILE A 476 15.52 27.55 -11.82
C ILE A 476 14.71 27.32 -13.09
N VAL A 477 13.73 26.44 -13.03
CA VAL A 477 12.80 26.17 -14.12
C VAL A 477 11.41 26.61 -13.70
N LEU A 478 10.75 27.40 -14.53
CA LEU A 478 9.37 27.84 -14.37
C LEU A 478 8.52 27.19 -15.48
N ASP A 479 7.77 26.16 -15.14
CA ASP A 479 6.79 25.54 -16.05
C ASP A 479 5.43 26.24 -15.85
N GLU A 480 5.20 27.36 -16.58
CA GLU A 480 4.06 28.25 -16.37
C GLU A 480 3.92 28.72 -14.90
N GLY A 481 5.05 28.78 -14.19
CA GLY A 481 5.10 28.95 -12.74
C GLY A 481 4.57 30.31 -12.22
N ILE A 482 4.25 31.26 -13.10
CA ILE A 482 3.69 32.58 -12.78
C ILE A 482 2.30 32.80 -13.35
N SER A 483 1.70 31.82 -14.01
CA SER A 483 0.44 31.96 -14.77
C SER A 483 -0.80 32.24 -13.92
N ALA A 484 -0.81 31.86 -12.64
CA ALA A 484 -1.93 32.14 -11.73
C ALA A 484 -1.75 33.43 -10.91
N LEU A 485 -0.69 34.20 -11.17
CA LEU A 485 -0.43 35.47 -10.52
C LEU A 485 -1.12 36.63 -11.27
N ASP A 486 -1.42 37.71 -10.56
CA ASP A 486 -1.78 38.94 -11.19
C ASP A 486 -0.59 39.56 -11.98
N SER A 487 -0.88 40.35 -13.01
CA SER A 487 0.14 40.84 -13.95
C SER A 487 1.28 41.60 -13.29
N ASN A 488 1.00 42.39 -12.25
CA ASN A 488 2.03 43.20 -11.57
C ASN A 488 2.97 42.29 -10.76
N THR A 489 2.41 41.41 -9.93
CA THR A 489 3.18 40.47 -9.12
C THR A 489 3.98 39.49 -10.01
N ALA A 490 3.39 39.05 -11.13
CA ALA A 490 4.09 38.19 -12.09
C ALA A 490 5.32 38.87 -12.67
N THR A 491 5.17 40.13 -13.11
CA THR A 491 6.26 40.94 -13.67
C THR A 491 7.36 41.19 -12.63
N GLU A 492 7.02 41.56 -11.41
CA GLU A 492 7.99 41.84 -10.36
C GLU A 492 8.81 40.59 -9.98
N ILE A 493 8.17 39.41 -9.89
CA ILE A 493 8.86 38.12 -9.61
C ILE A 493 9.75 37.73 -10.79
N GLU A 494 9.27 37.87 -12.01
CA GLU A 494 10.06 37.57 -13.21
C GLU A 494 11.25 38.50 -13.32
N ASP A 495 11.10 39.80 -13.02
CA ASP A 495 12.18 40.78 -12.95
C ASP A 495 13.24 40.39 -11.91
N ALA A 496 12.81 39.96 -10.72
CA ALA A 496 13.70 39.51 -9.67
C ALA A 496 14.51 38.29 -10.12
N LEU A 497 13.86 37.30 -10.76
CA LEU A 497 14.52 36.09 -11.25
C LEU A 497 15.47 36.37 -12.42
N LEU A 498 15.11 37.24 -13.35
CA LEU A 498 15.95 37.63 -14.48
C LEU A 498 17.19 38.40 -14.04
N SER A 499 17.11 39.20 -12.98
CA SER A 499 18.22 40.03 -12.47
C SER A 499 19.24 39.25 -11.64
N ARG A 500 18.95 37.96 -11.27
CA ARG A 500 19.90 37.16 -10.48
C ARG A 500 21.11 36.75 -11.31
N GLU A 501 22.28 37.30 -10.95
CA GLU A 501 23.56 36.97 -11.60
C GLU A 501 24.00 35.53 -11.28
N GLY A 502 24.60 34.88 -12.25
CA GLY A 502 25.15 33.52 -12.10
C GLY A 502 24.13 32.39 -11.98
N GLN A 503 22.83 32.67 -11.88
CA GLN A 503 21.75 31.70 -11.85
C GLN A 503 21.13 31.55 -13.23
N THR A 504 21.01 30.35 -13.73
CA THR A 504 20.32 30.04 -14.99
C THR A 504 18.83 29.99 -14.76
N LEU A 505 18.05 30.70 -15.58
CA LEU A 505 16.59 30.65 -15.57
C LEU A 505 16.09 30.03 -16.87
N ILE A 506 15.16 29.09 -16.75
CA ILE A 506 14.46 28.49 -17.89
C ILE A 506 12.95 28.67 -17.65
N SER A 507 12.32 29.53 -18.44
CA SER A 507 10.88 29.82 -18.34
C SER A 507 10.13 29.24 -19.52
N ILE A 508 8.99 28.57 -19.24
CA ILE A 508 8.00 28.25 -20.25
C ILE A 508 6.84 29.25 -20.12
N SER A 509 6.48 29.86 -21.24
CA SER A 509 5.28 30.70 -21.31
C SER A 509 4.58 30.56 -22.65
N HIS A 510 3.24 30.66 -22.61
CA HIS A 510 2.41 30.71 -23.81
C HIS A 510 2.21 32.15 -24.31
N HIS A 511 2.32 33.12 -23.42
CA HIS A 511 2.09 34.53 -23.72
C HIS A 511 3.16 35.39 -23.04
N ILE A 512 4.10 35.88 -23.82
CA ILE A 512 5.10 36.85 -23.38
C ILE A 512 5.04 38.07 -24.28
N SER A 513 5.02 39.26 -23.67
CA SER A 513 5.12 40.51 -24.43
C SER A 513 6.46 40.60 -25.17
N PRO A 514 6.54 41.27 -26.33
CA PRO A 514 7.80 41.46 -27.02
C PRO A 514 8.90 42.11 -26.14
N GLU A 515 8.51 42.97 -25.23
CA GLU A 515 9.42 43.63 -24.28
C GLU A 515 10.03 42.65 -23.30
N MET A 516 9.22 41.73 -22.77
CA MET A 516 9.67 40.71 -21.84
C MET A 516 10.55 39.67 -22.54
N ARG A 517 10.16 39.27 -23.76
CA ARG A 517 10.96 38.37 -24.62
C ARG A 517 12.39 38.88 -24.83
N ALA A 518 12.55 40.20 -25.02
CA ALA A 518 13.86 40.84 -25.25
C ALA A 518 14.81 40.76 -24.04
N ARG A 519 14.32 40.37 -22.88
CA ARG A 519 15.12 40.25 -21.63
C ARG A 519 15.75 38.86 -21.41
N TYR A 520 15.33 37.90 -22.22
CA TYR A 520 15.93 36.54 -22.21
C TYR A 520 17.10 36.51 -23.20
N ASP A 521 18.19 35.85 -22.78
CA ASP A 521 19.39 35.73 -23.61
C ASP A 521 19.16 34.84 -24.84
N ARG A 522 18.29 33.80 -24.69
CA ARG A 522 17.96 32.90 -25.79
C ARG A 522 16.48 32.51 -25.75
N VAL A 523 15.87 32.51 -26.92
CA VAL A 523 14.50 32.03 -27.12
C VAL A 523 14.54 30.74 -27.94
N ILE A 524 13.95 29.69 -27.39
CA ILE A 524 13.88 28.36 -27.95
C ILE A 524 12.45 28.09 -28.37
N MET A 525 12.20 27.90 -29.65
CA MET A 525 10.90 27.50 -30.18
C MET A 525 10.85 25.98 -30.30
N LEU A 526 9.92 25.34 -29.59
CA LEU A 526 9.68 23.91 -29.72
C LEU A 526 8.46 23.69 -30.63
N LYS A 527 8.68 23.03 -31.76
CA LYS A 527 7.66 22.72 -32.75
C LYS A 527 7.77 21.25 -33.17
N ASP A 528 6.65 20.51 -33.11
CA ASP A 528 6.58 19.10 -33.49
C ASP A 528 7.70 18.23 -32.93
N GLY A 529 8.12 18.50 -31.68
CA GLY A 529 9.17 17.73 -31.00
C GLY A 529 10.61 18.09 -31.42
N THR A 530 10.82 19.14 -32.17
CA THR A 530 12.13 19.65 -32.59
C THR A 530 12.37 21.09 -32.11
N ILE A 531 13.63 21.50 -31.98
CA ILE A 531 13.99 22.86 -31.57
C ILE A 531 14.33 23.68 -32.80
N GLU A 532 13.71 24.87 -32.88
CA GLU A 532 14.09 25.96 -33.77
C GLU A 532 14.59 27.13 -32.91
N TYR A 533 15.75 27.69 -33.20
CA TYR A 533 16.24 28.91 -32.54
C TYR A 533 15.58 30.12 -33.21
N ALA A 534 14.91 30.96 -32.40
CA ALA A 534 14.18 32.14 -32.87
C ALA A 534 14.95 33.44 -32.62
#